data_739e77a62475126165faab58eb3e6f45
#
_entry.id   739e77a62475126165faab58eb3e6f45
#
_cell.length_a   1.000
_cell.length_b   1.000
_cell.length_c   1.000
_cell.angle_alpha   90.00
_cell.angle_beta   90.00
_cell.angle_gamma   90.00
#
_symmetry.space_group_name_H-M   'P 1'
#
loop_
_entity.id
_entity.type
_entity.pdbx_description
1 polymer ?
#
loop_
_entity_poly.entity_id
_entity_poly.type
_entity_poly.pdbx_seq_one_letter_code
_entity_poly.pdbx_strand_id
1 'polypeptide(L)'
;MKRIVLIAGFESFNANLYRQAGSMTTARCGELEVIVFSDRDITTDPAKVETALQSADVFFGSLIFDYDQVIWLRERVQAIPIRLVFESALELMSLTQLGKFAIGDQPKGMPKPVKFILSKFGNGKEEDKLAGYISFLKTGPKLLKYIPGKKVKDLRNWLIIYGYWNAGGTENVASMCWTLAEKYLGLTVGDIPQAIETPNMGLLHPEYQGYFTSPQDYLNWYQNHVRANGRSPLHRETPLPVIGILLYRKHVITKQPYIPQLIKHFASQGLIPLPIFINGVEGHVAVRDWMTTTYEQEQRQQGNKEILSLKDDAVKVDAIVSTIGFPLVGGPAGSMEAGRQVEVAKRILSAKNIPYIVAAPLLIQDIHSWTRQGIGGLQSVVLYSLPELDGAIDTVPLGG
;
A
#
# COMPACT_ATOMS: atom_id res chain seq x y z
N MET A 1 -23.02 -1.53 -24.85
CA MET A 1 -21.84 -0.95 -24.19
C MET A 1 -21.64 -1.73 -22.89
N LYS A 2 -20.45 -2.27 -22.63
CA LYS A 2 -20.12 -2.98 -21.39
C LYS A 2 -19.75 -1.97 -20.31
N ARG A 3 -20.05 -2.28 -19.05
CA ARG A 3 -19.90 -1.32 -17.96
C ARG A 3 -19.14 -1.91 -16.76
N ILE A 4 -18.10 -1.21 -16.34
CA ILE A 4 -17.37 -1.47 -15.10
C ILE A 4 -17.71 -0.36 -14.10
N VAL A 5 -18.21 -0.71 -12.93
CA VAL A 5 -18.43 0.22 -11.82
C VAL A 5 -17.33 0.02 -10.79
N LEU A 6 -16.55 1.08 -10.55
CA LEU A 6 -15.45 1.12 -9.59
C LEU A 6 -15.87 1.96 -8.38
N ILE A 7 -15.73 1.42 -7.18
CA ILE A 7 -15.91 2.18 -5.92
C ILE A 7 -14.60 2.14 -5.13
N ALA A 8 -14.02 3.33 -4.93
CA ALA A 8 -12.79 3.51 -4.18
C ALA A 8 -13.08 4.13 -2.83
N GLY A 9 -12.76 3.41 -1.77
CA GLY A 9 -12.90 3.88 -0.39
C GLY A 9 -11.61 4.43 0.19
N PHE A 10 -11.72 4.92 1.42
CA PHE A 10 -10.70 5.34 2.35
C PHE A 10 -9.90 6.58 1.97
N GLU A 11 -9.45 6.73 0.74
CA GLU A 11 -8.59 7.86 0.33
C GLU A 11 -9.14 8.51 -0.93
N SER A 12 -9.44 9.80 -0.88
CA SER A 12 -10.10 10.57 -1.96
C SER A 12 -9.32 10.55 -3.28
N PHE A 13 -7.99 10.47 -3.23
CA PHE A 13 -7.14 10.43 -4.42
C PHE A 13 -7.29 9.12 -5.21
N ASN A 14 -7.71 8.02 -4.59
CA ASN A 14 -7.95 6.75 -5.28
C ASN A 14 -9.07 6.90 -6.32
N ALA A 15 -10.16 7.60 -5.99
CA ALA A 15 -11.24 7.85 -6.94
C ALA A 15 -10.76 8.68 -8.15
N ASN A 16 -9.91 9.68 -7.93
CA ASN A 16 -9.36 10.50 -9.01
C ASN A 16 -8.44 9.68 -9.94
N LEU A 17 -7.57 8.84 -9.37
CA LEU A 17 -6.73 7.93 -10.14
C LEU A 17 -7.59 6.99 -11.00
N TYR A 18 -8.66 6.43 -10.44
CA TYR A 18 -9.54 5.53 -11.17
C TYR A 18 -10.35 6.25 -12.25
N ARG A 19 -10.76 7.51 -12.04
CA ARG A 19 -11.40 8.32 -13.10
C ARG A 19 -10.47 8.55 -14.29
N GLN A 20 -9.19 8.86 -14.03
CA GLN A 20 -8.18 9.00 -15.07
C GLN A 20 -7.96 7.67 -15.82
N ALA A 21 -7.82 6.57 -15.10
CA ALA A 21 -7.70 5.24 -15.68
C ALA A 21 -8.94 4.85 -16.50
N GLY A 22 -10.14 5.19 -16.01
CA GLY A 22 -11.40 5.00 -16.73
C GLY A 22 -11.44 5.75 -18.06
N SER A 23 -11.02 7.01 -18.06
CA SER A 23 -10.92 7.80 -19.30
C SER A 23 -9.95 7.18 -20.30
N MET A 24 -8.78 6.71 -19.86
CA MET A 24 -7.83 5.97 -20.71
C MET A 24 -8.43 4.68 -21.24
N THR A 25 -9.18 3.97 -20.41
CA THR A 25 -9.81 2.70 -20.75
C THR A 25 -10.84 2.88 -21.86
N THR A 26 -11.75 3.84 -21.72
CA THR A 26 -12.79 4.16 -22.71
C THR A 26 -12.20 4.73 -23.99
N ALA A 27 -11.16 5.56 -23.93
CA ALA A 27 -10.50 6.11 -25.10
C ALA A 27 -9.90 5.01 -26.00
N ARG A 28 -9.43 3.90 -25.44
CA ARG A 28 -8.88 2.77 -26.20
C ARG A 28 -9.95 1.75 -26.60
N CYS A 29 -11.01 1.58 -25.82
CA CYS A 29 -12.09 0.62 -26.07
C CYS A 29 -13.43 1.33 -25.91
N GLY A 30 -13.94 1.92 -27.00
CA GLY A 30 -15.17 2.73 -27.01
C GLY A 30 -16.45 1.95 -26.65
N GLU A 31 -16.41 0.62 -26.64
CA GLU A 31 -17.51 -0.24 -26.20
C GLU A 31 -17.52 -0.49 -24.69
N LEU A 32 -16.51 0.03 -23.95
CA LEU A 32 -16.35 -0.11 -22.52
C LEU A 32 -16.51 1.24 -21.81
N GLU A 33 -17.47 1.31 -20.90
CA GLU A 33 -17.65 2.44 -20.00
C GLU A 33 -17.14 2.08 -18.61
N VAL A 34 -16.40 3.00 -18.00
CA VAL A 34 -15.91 2.87 -16.60
C VAL A 34 -16.49 4.01 -15.78
N ILE A 35 -17.36 3.69 -14.84
CA ILE A 35 -17.97 4.64 -13.90
C ILE A 35 -17.26 4.52 -12.56
N VAL A 36 -16.81 5.64 -12.01
CA VAL A 36 -16.03 5.68 -10.78
C VAL A 36 -16.72 6.52 -9.71
N PHE A 37 -16.91 5.91 -8.57
CA PHE A 37 -17.40 6.54 -7.34
C PHE A 37 -16.34 6.47 -6.24
N SER A 38 -16.45 7.38 -5.29
CA SER A 38 -15.83 7.24 -3.96
C SER A 38 -16.83 6.56 -3.01
N ASP A 39 -16.34 6.06 -1.89
CA ASP A 39 -17.19 5.56 -0.79
C ASP A 39 -18.14 6.65 -0.26
N ARG A 40 -17.76 7.93 -0.30
CA ARG A 40 -18.62 9.07 0.06
C ARG A 40 -19.85 9.17 -0.83
N ASP A 41 -19.75 8.83 -2.12
CA ASP A 41 -20.87 8.88 -3.05
C ASP A 41 -22.02 7.93 -2.65
N ILE A 42 -21.68 6.82 -1.93
CA ILE A 42 -22.68 5.89 -1.39
C ILE A 42 -23.60 6.60 -0.38
N THR A 43 -23.07 7.55 0.38
CA THR A 43 -23.84 8.29 1.38
C THR A 43 -24.48 9.55 0.81
N THR A 44 -23.78 10.26 -0.09
CA THR A 44 -24.22 11.57 -0.60
C THR A 44 -25.17 11.48 -1.77
N ASP A 45 -25.05 10.46 -2.62
CA ASP A 45 -25.92 10.23 -3.79
C ASP A 45 -26.14 8.72 -4.04
N PRO A 46 -26.77 8.01 -3.08
CA PRO A 46 -26.98 6.56 -3.15
C PRO A 46 -27.79 6.13 -4.39
N ALA A 47 -28.72 6.94 -4.83
CA ALA A 47 -29.57 6.63 -5.99
C ALA A 47 -28.77 6.55 -7.30
N LYS A 48 -27.79 7.45 -7.48
CA LYS A 48 -26.90 7.44 -8.63
C LYS A 48 -25.98 6.22 -8.63
N VAL A 49 -25.41 5.88 -7.47
CA VAL A 49 -24.59 4.68 -7.31
C VAL A 49 -25.38 3.43 -7.61
N GLU A 50 -26.59 3.30 -7.04
CA GLU A 50 -27.47 2.16 -7.25
C GLU A 50 -27.86 1.98 -8.74
N THR A 51 -28.22 3.06 -9.42
CA THR A 51 -28.52 3.05 -10.86
C THR A 51 -27.33 2.54 -11.68
N ALA A 52 -26.10 2.95 -11.33
CA ALA A 52 -24.91 2.47 -12.01
C ALA A 52 -24.67 0.97 -11.75
N LEU A 53 -24.85 0.51 -10.51
CA LEU A 53 -24.69 -0.90 -10.13
C LEU A 53 -25.69 -1.81 -10.82
N GLN A 54 -26.96 -1.38 -10.99
CA GLN A 54 -27.99 -2.15 -11.69
C GLN A 54 -27.65 -2.46 -13.14
N SER A 55 -26.84 -1.64 -13.77
CA SER A 55 -26.42 -1.79 -15.15
C SER A 55 -24.97 -2.27 -15.32
N ALA A 56 -24.31 -2.67 -14.24
CA ALA A 56 -22.91 -3.08 -14.24
C ALA A 56 -22.72 -4.53 -14.72
N ASP A 57 -21.78 -4.75 -15.63
CA ASP A 57 -21.25 -6.07 -15.97
C ASP A 57 -20.16 -6.51 -14.97
N VAL A 58 -19.44 -5.53 -14.40
CA VAL A 58 -18.36 -5.73 -13.42
C VAL A 58 -18.53 -4.74 -12.28
N PHE A 59 -18.44 -5.23 -11.08
CA PHE A 59 -18.21 -4.43 -9.87
C PHE A 59 -16.78 -4.59 -9.39
N PHE A 60 -16.13 -3.47 -9.12
CA PHE A 60 -14.83 -3.42 -8.47
C PHE A 60 -14.90 -2.51 -7.24
N GLY A 61 -14.53 -3.05 -6.08
CA GLY A 61 -14.46 -2.31 -4.82
C GLY A 61 -13.06 -2.41 -4.19
N SER A 62 -12.56 -1.32 -3.63
CA SER A 62 -11.31 -1.34 -2.88
C SER A 62 -11.33 -0.36 -1.71
N LEU A 63 -10.71 -0.77 -0.58
CA LEU A 63 -10.53 0.05 0.62
C LEU A 63 -11.86 0.54 1.24
N ILE A 64 -12.90 -0.28 1.19
CA ILE A 64 -14.22 0.01 1.75
C ILE A 64 -14.35 -0.70 3.09
N PHE A 65 -14.42 0.08 4.19
CA PHE A 65 -14.41 -0.42 5.56
C PHE A 65 -15.59 0.03 6.41
N ASP A 66 -16.30 1.11 6.00
CA ASP A 66 -17.48 1.59 6.72
C ASP A 66 -18.58 0.52 6.71
N TYR A 67 -19.07 0.16 7.90
CA TYR A 67 -20.00 -0.97 8.06
C TYR A 67 -21.31 -0.76 7.29
N ASP A 68 -21.89 0.42 7.38
CA ASP A 68 -23.18 0.70 6.72
C ASP A 68 -23.03 0.68 5.20
N GLN A 69 -21.93 1.20 4.68
CA GLN A 69 -21.61 1.15 3.25
C GLN A 69 -21.37 -0.29 2.78
N VAL A 70 -20.67 -1.09 3.59
CA VAL A 70 -20.42 -2.51 3.30
C VAL A 70 -21.72 -3.30 3.18
N ILE A 71 -22.64 -3.12 4.15
CA ILE A 71 -23.94 -3.79 4.12
C ILE A 71 -24.76 -3.33 2.92
N TRP A 72 -24.82 -2.02 2.69
CA TRP A 72 -25.53 -1.42 1.56
C TRP A 72 -25.05 -1.96 0.21
N LEU A 73 -23.74 -2.03 -0.01
CA LEU A 73 -23.14 -2.59 -1.22
C LEU A 73 -23.37 -4.08 -1.36
N ARG A 74 -23.22 -4.83 -0.26
CA ARG A 74 -23.40 -6.28 -0.25
C ARG A 74 -24.75 -6.70 -0.83
N GLU A 75 -25.82 -6.00 -0.48
CA GLU A 75 -27.16 -6.28 -0.99
C GLU A 75 -27.27 -6.03 -2.51
N ARG A 76 -26.57 -5.03 -3.03
CA ARG A 76 -26.75 -4.53 -4.42
C ARG A 76 -25.84 -5.16 -5.44
N VAL A 77 -24.66 -5.64 -5.01
CA VAL A 77 -23.67 -6.18 -5.95
C VAL A 77 -23.82 -7.68 -6.21
N GLN A 78 -24.63 -8.40 -5.45
CA GLN A 78 -24.76 -9.88 -5.56
C GLN A 78 -25.18 -10.37 -6.94
N ALA A 79 -26.02 -9.61 -7.63
CA ALA A 79 -26.52 -9.94 -8.96
C ALA A 79 -25.50 -9.67 -10.08
N ILE A 80 -24.45 -8.91 -9.80
CA ILE A 80 -23.42 -8.57 -10.80
C ILE A 80 -22.54 -9.80 -11.04
N PRO A 81 -22.38 -10.26 -12.29
CA PRO A 81 -21.71 -11.54 -12.56
C PRO A 81 -20.21 -11.57 -12.25
N ILE A 82 -19.53 -10.42 -12.31
CA ILE A 82 -18.12 -10.29 -11.99
C ILE A 82 -17.97 -9.26 -10.88
N ARG A 83 -17.42 -9.73 -9.76
CA ARG A 83 -17.18 -8.92 -8.57
C ARG A 83 -15.77 -9.09 -8.10
N LEU A 84 -15.04 -8.01 -7.99
CA LEU A 84 -13.68 -7.97 -7.50
C LEU A 84 -13.61 -7.01 -6.33
N VAL A 85 -13.22 -7.50 -5.18
CA VAL A 85 -13.08 -6.68 -3.97
C VAL A 85 -11.71 -6.90 -3.37
N PHE A 86 -10.93 -5.83 -3.24
CA PHE A 86 -9.57 -5.86 -2.74
C PHE A 86 -9.42 -4.98 -1.50
N GLU A 87 -8.69 -5.48 -0.51
CA GLU A 87 -8.34 -4.76 0.72
C GLU A 87 -9.53 -3.98 1.33
N SER A 88 -10.65 -4.67 1.53
CA SER A 88 -11.88 -4.12 2.11
C SER A 88 -12.34 -4.98 3.29
N ALA A 89 -13.47 -4.64 3.90
CA ALA A 89 -14.10 -5.49 4.91
C ALA A 89 -14.32 -6.93 4.39
N LEU A 90 -14.11 -7.92 5.25
CA LEU A 90 -14.16 -9.36 4.89
C LEU A 90 -15.51 -9.75 4.28
N GLU A 91 -16.60 -9.19 4.78
CA GLU A 91 -17.96 -9.40 4.31
C GLU A 91 -18.14 -9.02 2.84
N LEU A 92 -17.44 -7.97 2.40
CA LEU A 92 -17.47 -7.52 1.01
C LEU A 92 -16.47 -8.31 0.16
N MET A 93 -15.27 -8.59 0.69
CA MET A 93 -14.26 -9.39 0.01
C MET A 93 -14.73 -10.80 -0.30
N SER A 94 -15.56 -11.39 0.57
CA SER A 94 -16.16 -12.73 0.38
C SER A 94 -17.04 -12.84 -0.86
N LEU A 95 -17.56 -11.71 -1.38
CA LEU A 95 -18.36 -11.65 -2.60
C LEU A 95 -17.54 -11.73 -3.88
N THR A 96 -16.21 -11.72 -3.78
CA THR A 96 -15.33 -11.78 -4.96
C THR A 96 -15.61 -13.01 -5.80
N GLN A 97 -15.95 -12.77 -7.07
CA GLN A 97 -16.22 -13.80 -8.08
C GLN A 97 -15.69 -13.38 -9.45
N LEU A 98 -14.90 -14.24 -10.08
CA LEU A 98 -14.37 -14.06 -11.42
C LEU A 98 -14.49 -15.37 -12.20
N GLY A 99 -15.49 -15.47 -13.06
CA GLY A 99 -15.81 -16.70 -13.76
C GLY A 99 -16.15 -17.86 -12.81
N LYS A 100 -15.30 -18.91 -12.80
CA LYS A 100 -15.44 -20.08 -11.89
C LYS A 100 -14.64 -19.94 -10.59
N PHE A 101 -13.87 -18.88 -10.43
CA PHE A 101 -13.18 -18.56 -9.20
C PHE A 101 -14.05 -17.68 -8.31
N ALA A 102 -14.17 -18.05 -7.03
CA ALA A 102 -14.83 -17.26 -5.99
C ALA A 102 -14.05 -17.44 -4.68
N ILE A 103 -13.99 -16.40 -3.87
CA ILE A 103 -13.39 -16.45 -2.52
C ILE A 103 -14.40 -17.14 -1.58
N GLY A 104 -15.64 -16.66 -1.50
CA GLY A 104 -16.71 -17.24 -0.68
C GLY A 104 -16.43 -17.19 0.82
N ASP A 105 -17.43 -17.58 1.61
CA ASP A 105 -17.37 -17.55 3.08
C ASP A 105 -16.51 -18.68 3.70
N GLN A 106 -15.99 -19.59 2.87
CA GLN A 106 -15.10 -20.65 3.34
C GLN A 106 -14.04 -21.01 2.28
N PRO A 107 -12.77 -21.24 2.69
CA PRO A 107 -11.71 -21.70 1.80
C PRO A 107 -11.88 -23.18 1.36
N LYS A 108 -13.10 -23.72 1.38
CA LYS A 108 -13.42 -25.06 0.89
C LYS A 108 -13.31 -25.07 -0.63
N GLY A 109 -12.16 -25.49 -1.16
CA GLY A 109 -12.03 -25.74 -2.58
C GLY A 109 -10.81 -25.13 -3.26
N MET A 110 -9.84 -24.67 -2.50
CA MET A 110 -8.53 -24.35 -3.09
C MET A 110 -7.88 -25.66 -3.58
N PRO A 111 -7.46 -25.74 -4.85
CA PRO A 111 -6.80 -26.96 -5.38
C PRO A 111 -5.61 -27.36 -4.51
N LYS A 112 -5.42 -28.67 -4.29
CA LYS A 112 -4.28 -29.18 -3.48
C LYS A 112 -2.92 -28.58 -3.87
N PRO A 113 -2.59 -28.39 -5.18
CA PRO A 113 -1.34 -27.73 -5.57
C PRO A 113 -1.21 -26.29 -5.08
N VAL A 114 -2.31 -25.54 -5.06
CA VAL A 114 -2.34 -24.14 -4.59
C VAL A 114 -2.14 -24.08 -3.08
N LYS A 115 -2.79 -24.97 -2.31
CA LYS A 115 -2.55 -25.12 -0.86
C LYS A 115 -1.09 -25.48 -0.56
N PHE A 116 -0.52 -26.39 -1.33
CA PHE A 116 0.89 -26.81 -1.18
C PHE A 116 1.86 -25.66 -1.48
N ILE A 117 1.58 -24.87 -2.52
CA ILE A 117 2.39 -23.70 -2.86
C ILE A 117 2.29 -22.66 -1.74
N LEU A 118 1.09 -22.33 -1.28
CA LEU A 118 0.88 -21.39 -0.16
C LEU A 118 1.58 -21.84 1.13
N SER A 119 1.58 -23.13 1.45
CA SER A 119 2.26 -23.65 2.64
C SER A 119 3.78 -23.49 2.60
N LYS A 120 4.39 -23.46 1.42
CA LYS A 120 5.84 -23.25 1.24
C LYS A 120 6.29 -21.81 1.43
N PHE A 121 5.41 -20.82 1.24
CA PHE A 121 5.73 -19.41 1.47
C PHE A 121 5.60 -18.99 2.95
N GLY A 122 5.18 -19.88 3.84
CA GLY A 122 5.06 -19.65 5.27
C GLY A 122 6.31 -19.99 6.10
N ASN A 123 7.44 -20.32 5.48
CA ASN A 123 8.68 -20.66 6.19
C ASN A 123 9.55 -19.40 6.40
N GLY A 124 9.41 -18.76 7.55
CA GLY A 124 10.17 -17.58 7.95
C GLY A 124 9.85 -17.19 9.39
N LYS A 125 10.44 -16.09 9.84
CA LYS A 125 10.04 -15.46 11.10
C LYS A 125 8.53 -15.14 11.04
N GLU A 126 7.85 -15.21 12.15
CA GLU A 126 6.38 -15.08 12.18
C GLU A 126 5.90 -13.72 11.63
N GLU A 127 6.64 -12.67 11.95
CA GLU A 127 6.41 -11.31 11.45
C GLU A 127 6.56 -11.17 9.92
N ASP A 128 7.34 -12.06 9.28
CA ASP A 128 7.61 -12.01 7.84
C ASP A 128 6.63 -12.88 7.00
N LYS A 129 5.71 -13.61 7.61
CA LYS A 129 4.74 -14.49 6.91
C LYS A 129 3.84 -13.72 5.93
N LEU A 130 3.43 -12.51 6.27
CA LEU A 130 2.62 -11.66 5.41
C LEU A 130 3.37 -11.20 4.16
N ALA A 131 4.67 -10.90 4.29
CA ALA A 131 5.53 -10.59 3.14
C ALA A 131 5.66 -11.79 2.19
N GLY A 132 5.74 -13.01 2.73
CA GLY A 132 5.71 -14.25 1.95
C GLY A 132 4.41 -14.43 1.15
N TYR A 133 3.27 -14.12 1.74
CA TYR A 133 1.97 -14.16 1.06
C TYR A 133 1.91 -13.16 -0.11
N ILE A 134 2.38 -11.94 0.09
CA ILE A 134 2.44 -10.92 -0.98
C ILE A 134 3.38 -11.37 -2.11
N SER A 135 4.51 -12.00 -1.78
CA SER A 135 5.41 -12.58 -2.78
C SER A 135 4.72 -13.65 -3.63
N PHE A 136 3.87 -14.49 -3.01
CA PHE A 136 3.05 -15.45 -3.75
C PHE A 136 2.05 -14.77 -4.69
N LEU A 137 1.40 -13.69 -4.28
CA LEU A 137 0.47 -12.96 -5.15
C LEU A 137 1.15 -12.48 -6.44
N LYS A 138 2.45 -12.16 -6.39
CA LYS A 138 3.26 -11.78 -7.57
C LYS A 138 3.72 -12.96 -8.42
N THR A 139 4.15 -14.06 -7.80
CA THR A 139 4.73 -15.20 -8.51
C THR A 139 3.70 -16.24 -8.94
N GLY A 140 2.55 -16.27 -8.28
CA GLY A 140 1.46 -17.21 -8.52
C GLY A 140 0.98 -17.31 -9.97
N PRO A 141 0.81 -16.21 -10.71
CA PRO A 141 0.40 -16.29 -12.12
C PRO A 141 1.34 -17.11 -13.00
N LYS A 142 2.65 -17.05 -12.74
CA LYS A 142 3.67 -17.83 -13.48
C LYS A 142 3.57 -19.32 -13.15
N LEU A 143 3.37 -19.65 -11.87
CA LEU A 143 3.25 -21.02 -11.39
C LEU A 143 1.94 -21.69 -11.85
N LEU A 144 0.82 -20.96 -11.86
CA LEU A 144 -0.48 -21.48 -12.27
C LEU A 144 -0.65 -21.61 -13.78
N LYS A 145 0.28 -21.08 -14.59
CA LYS A 145 0.22 -21.13 -16.07
C LYS A 145 0.11 -22.55 -16.61
N TYR A 146 0.74 -23.50 -15.96
CA TYR A 146 0.86 -24.89 -16.41
C TYR A 146 -0.16 -25.83 -15.78
N ILE A 147 -1.04 -25.33 -14.89
CA ILE A 147 -2.07 -26.14 -14.24
C ILE A 147 -3.36 -26.03 -15.05
N PRO A 148 -3.90 -27.14 -15.59
CA PRO A 148 -5.13 -27.10 -16.37
C PRO A 148 -6.37 -26.87 -15.48
N GLY A 149 -7.45 -26.38 -16.10
CA GLY A 149 -8.74 -26.21 -15.48
C GLY A 149 -9.25 -24.77 -15.48
N LYS A 150 -10.56 -24.59 -15.73
CA LYS A 150 -11.18 -23.28 -15.86
C LYS A 150 -11.08 -22.46 -14.56
N LYS A 151 -11.28 -23.12 -13.41
CA LYS A 151 -11.17 -22.47 -12.09
C LYS A 151 -9.74 -21.99 -11.83
N VAL A 152 -8.73 -22.74 -12.23
CA VAL A 152 -7.31 -22.35 -12.07
C VAL A 152 -6.94 -21.22 -13.02
N LYS A 153 -7.47 -21.23 -14.24
CA LYS A 153 -7.31 -20.10 -15.20
C LYS A 153 -7.94 -18.83 -14.65
N ASP A 154 -9.12 -18.90 -14.06
CA ASP A 154 -9.81 -17.74 -13.49
C ASP A 154 -9.08 -17.23 -12.23
N LEU A 155 -8.59 -18.11 -11.36
CA LEU A 155 -7.70 -17.75 -10.25
C LEU A 155 -6.42 -17.05 -10.73
N ARG A 156 -5.78 -17.57 -11.78
CA ARG A 156 -4.61 -16.94 -12.38
C ARG A 156 -4.92 -15.54 -12.90
N ASN A 157 -6.05 -15.37 -13.58
CA ASN A 157 -6.49 -14.06 -14.07
C ASN A 157 -6.80 -13.11 -12.92
N TRP A 158 -7.39 -13.60 -11.83
CA TRP A 158 -7.60 -12.82 -10.62
C TRP A 158 -6.27 -12.32 -10.03
N LEU A 159 -5.24 -13.16 -9.96
CA LEU A 159 -3.91 -12.77 -9.51
C LEU A 159 -3.26 -11.73 -10.44
N ILE A 160 -3.46 -11.84 -11.75
CA ILE A 160 -2.97 -10.84 -12.72
C ILE A 160 -3.65 -9.50 -12.50
N ILE A 161 -4.98 -9.50 -12.34
CA ILE A 161 -5.80 -8.32 -12.07
C ILE A 161 -5.40 -7.68 -10.74
N TYR A 162 -5.23 -8.50 -9.69
CA TYR A 162 -4.69 -8.04 -8.40
C TYR A 162 -3.30 -7.43 -8.56
N GLY A 163 -2.43 -8.03 -9.39
CA GLY A 163 -1.11 -7.51 -9.69
C GLY A 163 -1.12 -6.10 -10.27
N TYR A 164 -1.98 -5.82 -11.25
CA TYR A 164 -2.18 -4.48 -11.80
C TYR A 164 -2.67 -3.49 -10.73
N TRP A 165 -3.70 -3.89 -9.97
CA TRP A 165 -4.25 -3.04 -8.92
C TRP A 165 -3.20 -2.73 -7.83
N ASN A 166 -2.48 -3.75 -7.37
CA ASN A 166 -1.44 -3.58 -6.35
C ASN A 166 -0.22 -2.79 -6.85
N ALA A 167 0.12 -2.91 -8.14
CA ALA A 167 1.15 -2.08 -8.76
C ALA A 167 0.74 -0.61 -8.76
N GLY A 168 -0.57 -0.32 -8.88
CA GLY A 168 -1.13 1.02 -8.82
C GLY A 168 -0.76 1.90 -10.02
N GLY A 169 -1.20 3.14 -9.98
CA GLY A 169 -1.01 4.08 -11.08
C GLY A 169 -2.07 3.94 -12.18
N THR A 170 -2.27 5.00 -12.93
CA THR A 170 -3.34 5.13 -13.93
C THR A 170 -3.24 4.08 -15.02
N GLU A 171 -2.03 3.83 -15.52
CA GLU A 171 -1.74 2.87 -16.60
C GLU A 171 -2.02 1.42 -16.17
N ASN A 172 -1.65 1.07 -14.95
CA ASN A 172 -1.90 -0.26 -14.42
C ASN A 172 -3.39 -0.51 -14.19
N VAL A 173 -4.12 0.47 -13.66
CA VAL A 173 -5.57 0.36 -13.47
C VAL A 173 -6.29 0.30 -14.82
N ALA A 174 -5.86 1.05 -15.84
CA ALA A 174 -6.39 0.91 -17.19
C ALA A 174 -6.12 -0.50 -17.76
N SER A 175 -4.90 -1.04 -17.58
CA SER A 175 -4.54 -2.40 -18.00
C SER A 175 -5.36 -3.47 -17.28
N MET A 176 -5.70 -3.25 -16.00
CA MET A 176 -6.65 -4.06 -15.24
C MET A 176 -8.03 -4.10 -15.93
N CYS A 177 -8.58 -2.93 -16.25
CA CYS A 177 -9.89 -2.82 -16.92
C CYS A 177 -9.86 -3.46 -18.33
N TRP A 178 -8.80 -3.26 -19.10
CA TRP A 178 -8.63 -3.90 -20.42
C TRP A 178 -8.54 -5.42 -20.29
N THR A 179 -7.88 -5.94 -19.28
CA THR A 179 -7.82 -7.39 -19.00
C THR A 179 -9.20 -7.96 -18.71
N LEU A 180 -10.03 -7.25 -17.92
CA LEU A 180 -11.41 -7.64 -17.66
C LEU A 180 -12.24 -7.61 -18.94
N ALA A 181 -12.11 -6.57 -19.74
CA ALA A 181 -12.81 -6.40 -21.01
C ALA A 181 -12.52 -7.56 -21.98
N GLU A 182 -11.26 -7.90 -22.17
CA GLU A 182 -10.84 -8.94 -23.12
C GLU A 182 -11.15 -10.35 -22.61
N LYS A 183 -10.85 -10.66 -21.35
CA LYS A 183 -10.97 -12.03 -20.83
C LYS A 183 -12.39 -12.42 -20.41
N TYR A 184 -13.24 -11.45 -20.06
CA TYR A 184 -14.54 -11.70 -19.44
C TYR A 184 -15.73 -10.99 -20.06
N LEU A 185 -15.55 -9.86 -20.76
CA LEU A 185 -16.64 -9.10 -21.38
C LEU A 185 -16.76 -9.33 -22.90
N GLY A 186 -15.82 -10.08 -23.49
CA GLY A 186 -15.85 -10.42 -24.91
C GLY A 186 -15.47 -9.26 -25.83
N LEU A 187 -14.78 -8.24 -25.32
CA LEU A 187 -14.32 -7.10 -26.09
C LEU A 187 -12.90 -7.33 -26.60
N THR A 188 -12.56 -6.75 -27.74
CA THR A 188 -11.21 -6.79 -28.30
C THR A 188 -10.47 -5.50 -27.91
N VAL A 189 -9.39 -5.63 -27.15
CA VAL A 189 -8.63 -4.48 -26.66
C VAL A 189 -7.25 -4.35 -27.32
N GLY A 190 -6.71 -5.45 -27.87
CA GLY A 190 -5.36 -5.53 -28.41
C GLY A 190 -4.31 -5.76 -27.32
N ASP A 191 -3.04 -5.42 -27.59
CA ASP A 191 -1.96 -5.68 -26.65
C ASP A 191 -2.14 -4.91 -25.34
N ILE A 192 -2.26 -5.65 -24.25
CA ILE A 192 -2.36 -5.07 -22.90
C ILE A 192 -0.94 -5.01 -22.31
N PRO A 193 -0.47 -3.82 -21.92
CA PRO A 193 0.85 -3.66 -21.32
C PRO A 193 1.00 -4.51 -20.06
N GLN A 194 2.21 -5.01 -19.80
CA GLN A 194 2.52 -5.64 -18.53
C GLN A 194 2.48 -4.60 -17.41
N ALA A 195 2.28 -5.07 -16.16
CA ALA A 195 2.25 -4.18 -15.02
C ALA A 195 3.59 -3.42 -14.86
N ILE A 196 3.49 -2.11 -14.74
CA ILE A 196 4.62 -1.25 -14.37
C ILE A 196 4.84 -1.44 -12.87
N GLU A 197 5.87 -2.20 -12.52
CA GLU A 197 6.13 -2.52 -11.11
C GLU A 197 6.91 -1.41 -10.41
N THR A 198 6.39 -0.99 -9.25
CA THR A 198 7.15 -0.25 -8.25
C THR A 198 7.61 -1.24 -7.18
N PRO A 199 8.85 -1.19 -6.69
CA PRO A 199 9.32 -2.05 -5.61
C PRO A 199 8.38 -2.02 -4.40
N ASN A 200 8.32 -3.11 -3.61
CA ASN A 200 7.55 -3.11 -2.37
C ASN A 200 8.17 -2.19 -1.32
N MET A 201 9.48 -2.13 -1.31
CA MET A 201 10.28 -1.29 -0.43
C MET A 201 11.42 -0.67 -1.23
N GLY A 202 11.71 0.59 -1.00
CA GLY A 202 12.78 1.33 -1.65
C GLY A 202 12.91 2.74 -1.10
N LEU A 203 13.86 3.50 -1.61
CA LEU A 203 14.03 4.91 -1.28
C LEU A 203 13.81 5.76 -2.53
N LEU A 204 13.37 6.98 -2.33
CA LEU A 204 13.12 7.92 -3.40
C LEU A 204 13.70 9.31 -3.07
N HIS A 205 13.94 10.09 -4.11
CA HIS A 205 14.18 11.52 -3.96
C HIS A 205 13.51 12.28 -5.11
N PRO A 206 12.93 13.47 -4.88
CA PRO A 206 12.23 14.23 -5.94
C PRO A 206 13.11 14.59 -7.14
N GLU A 207 14.42 14.69 -6.94
CA GLU A 207 15.42 15.04 -7.96
C GLU A 207 16.15 13.81 -8.54
N TYR A 208 15.72 12.59 -8.20
CA TYR A 208 16.27 11.34 -8.73
C TYR A 208 15.20 10.57 -9.53
N GLN A 209 15.56 10.16 -10.73
CA GLN A 209 14.66 9.37 -11.57
C GLN A 209 14.76 7.87 -11.20
N GLY A 210 13.72 7.34 -10.59
CA GLY A 210 13.66 5.96 -10.15
C GLY A 210 13.73 5.80 -8.63
N TYR A 211 14.16 4.61 -8.18
CA TYR A 211 14.20 4.23 -6.77
C TYR A 211 15.55 3.60 -6.42
N PHE A 212 15.99 3.82 -5.18
CA PHE A 212 17.14 3.10 -4.63
C PHE A 212 16.65 1.85 -3.89
N THR A 213 17.44 0.79 -3.95
CA THR A 213 17.20 -0.47 -3.23
C THR A 213 18.13 -0.66 -2.04
N SER A 214 19.08 0.26 -1.86
CA SER A 214 20.04 0.30 -0.76
C SER A 214 20.03 1.68 -0.12
N PRO A 215 19.93 1.78 1.23
CA PRO A 215 19.99 3.04 1.94
C PRO A 215 21.38 3.68 1.84
N GLN A 216 22.46 2.87 1.75
CA GLN A 216 23.83 3.40 1.57
C GLN A 216 24.01 4.04 0.20
N ASP A 217 23.47 3.42 -0.87
CA ASP A 217 23.52 3.99 -2.23
C ASP A 217 22.78 5.32 -2.31
N TYR A 218 21.61 5.41 -1.64
CA TYR A 218 20.88 6.65 -1.52
C TYR A 218 21.71 7.74 -0.84
N LEU A 219 22.33 7.46 0.31
CA LEU A 219 23.16 8.44 1.03
C LEU A 219 24.36 8.88 0.21
N ASN A 220 25.03 7.97 -0.48
CA ASN A 220 26.15 8.28 -1.35
C ASN A 220 25.71 9.22 -2.49
N TRP A 221 24.58 8.91 -3.11
CA TRP A 221 23.99 9.76 -4.14
C TRP A 221 23.62 11.15 -3.57
N TYR A 222 22.92 11.18 -2.43
CA TYR A 222 22.45 12.41 -1.80
C TYR A 222 23.61 13.36 -1.45
N GLN A 223 24.66 12.83 -0.83
CA GLN A 223 25.83 13.62 -0.48
C GLN A 223 26.54 14.21 -1.72
N ASN A 224 26.68 13.43 -2.79
CA ASN A 224 27.27 13.89 -4.04
C ASN A 224 26.36 14.94 -4.73
N HIS A 225 25.05 14.74 -4.73
CA HIS A 225 24.08 15.64 -5.33
C HIS A 225 24.02 16.99 -4.59
N VAL A 226 24.00 16.98 -3.26
CA VAL A 226 24.02 18.19 -2.44
C VAL A 226 25.32 18.97 -2.62
N ARG A 227 26.46 18.27 -2.71
CA ARG A 227 27.77 18.89 -2.99
C ARG A 227 27.82 19.54 -4.38
N ALA A 228 27.33 18.82 -5.40
CA ALA A 228 27.31 19.30 -6.78
C ALA A 228 26.48 20.58 -6.95
N ASN A 229 25.39 20.70 -6.19
CA ASN A 229 24.47 21.84 -6.24
C ASN A 229 24.86 23.00 -5.31
N GLY A 230 26.07 23.00 -4.72
CA GLY A 230 26.52 24.04 -3.81
C GLY A 230 25.70 24.21 -2.52
N ARG A 231 24.86 23.25 -2.21
CA ARG A 231 23.99 23.24 -1.01
C ARG A 231 24.67 22.65 0.21
N SER A 232 25.91 22.17 0.08
CA SER A 232 26.68 21.67 1.21
C SER A 232 27.04 22.82 2.12
N PRO A 233 26.74 22.77 3.41
CA PRO A 233 27.28 23.73 4.36
C PRO A 233 28.80 23.47 4.45
N LEU A 234 29.55 24.31 3.74
CA LEU A 234 31.00 24.36 3.84
C LEU A 234 31.37 24.60 5.30
N HIS A 235 32.09 23.65 5.94
CA HIS A 235 32.62 23.74 7.29
C HIS A 235 31.68 23.55 8.48
N ARG A 236 30.93 22.44 8.51
CA ARG A 236 30.46 21.95 9.82
C ARG A 236 31.38 20.86 10.34
N GLU A 237 31.89 21.05 11.58
CA GLU A 237 32.71 20.06 12.29
C GLU A 237 31.93 18.78 12.65
N THR A 238 30.58 18.85 12.66
CA THR A 238 29.72 17.73 13.00
C THR A 238 28.91 17.26 11.76
N PRO A 239 28.78 15.95 11.54
CA PRO A 239 27.93 15.40 10.48
C PRO A 239 26.45 15.80 10.72
N LEU A 240 25.72 16.06 9.61
CA LEU A 240 24.30 16.40 9.68
C LEU A 240 23.49 15.21 10.16
N PRO A 241 22.47 15.44 11.02
CA PRO A 241 21.57 14.38 11.46
C PRO A 241 20.81 13.75 10.29
N VAL A 242 20.63 12.43 10.34
CA VAL A 242 19.89 11.65 9.34
C VAL A 242 18.52 11.29 9.90
N ILE A 243 17.47 11.64 9.17
CA ILE A 243 16.08 11.39 9.56
C ILE A 243 15.51 10.29 8.66
N GLY A 244 15.24 9.12 9.23
CA GLY A 244 14.49 8.06 8.56
C GLY A 244 13.04 8.49 8.38
N ILE A 245 12.51 8.44 7.16
CA ILE A 245 11.13 8.81 6.85
C ILE A 245 10.44 7.58 6.28
N LEU A 246 9.46 7.03 7.01
CA LEU A 246 8.65 5.92 6.52
C LEU A 246 7.48 6.46 5.73
N LEU A 247 7.36 6.03 4.47
CA LEU A 247 6.33 6.45 3.53
C LEU A 247 5.48 5.25 3.09
N TYR A 248 4.19 5.47 2.86
CA TYR A 248 3.34 4.45 2.28
C TYR A 248 3.50 4.43 0.75
N ARG A 249 3.78 3.26 0.19
CA ARG A 249 4.04 3.05 -1.24
C ARG A 249 2.91 3.57 -2.14
N LYS A 250 1.65 3.44 -1.73
CA LYS A 250 0.51 3.97 -2.49
C LYS A 250 0.59 5.50 -2.64
N HIS A 251 1.03 6.22 -1.59
CA HIS A 251 1.25 7.66 -1.67
C HIS A 251 2.37 8.04 -2.63
N VAL A 252 3.41 7.21 -2.73
CA VAL A 252 4.52 7.40 -3.70
C VAL A 252 4.02 7.20 -5.12
N ILE A 253 3.29 6.11 -5.38
CA ILE A 253 2.73 5.79 -6.72
C ILE A 253 1.75 6.88 -7.18
N THR A 254 0.93 7.39 -6.28
CA THR A 254 -0.04 8.45 -6.57
C THR A 254 0.56 9.86 -6.51
N LYS A 255 1.88 9.96 -6.29
CA LYS A 255 2.65 11.21 -6.28
C LYS A 255 2.08 12.26 -5.32
N GLN A 256 1.78 11.83 -4.08
CA GLN A 256 1.22 12.74 -3.08
C GLN A 256 2.14 13.94 -2.82
N PRO A 257 1.62 15.19 -2.87
CA PRO A 257 2.43 16.42 -2.83
C PRO A 257 3.22 16.59 -1.53
N TYR A 258 2.73 16.05 -0.42
CA TYR A 258 3.39 16.19 0.87
C TYR A 258 4.79 15.53 0.88
N ILE A 259 5.01 14.47 0.10
CA ILE A 259 6.28 13.72 0.09
C ILE A 259 7.46 14.60 -0.35
N PRO A 260 7.44 15.22 -1.56
CA PRO A 260 8.54 16.09 -1.95
C PRO A 260 8.65 17.34 -1.08
N GLN A 261 7.54 17.85 -0.52
CA GLN A 261 7.55 18.98 0.39
C GLN A 261 8.26 18.64 1.70
N LEU A 262 7.94 17.49 2.30
CA LEU A 262 8.56 17.00 3.52
C LEU A 262 10.07 16.78 3.35
N ILE A 263 10.48 16.11 2.28
CA ILE A 263 11.89 15.87 1.95
C ILE A 263 12.66 17.20 1.82
N LYS A 264 12.10 18.15 1.05
CA LYS A 264 12.71 19.49 0.87
C LYS A 264 12.76 20.28 2.18
N HIS A 265 11.71 20.17 3.00
CA HIS A 265 11.67 20.87 4.28
C HIS A 265 12.78 20.37 5.22
N PHE A 266 12.94 19.07 5.41
CA PHE A 266 14.03 18.51 6.22
C PHE A 266 15.41 18.94 5.68
N ALA A 267 15.62 18.84 4.38
CA ALA A 267 16.87 19.27 3.76
C ALA A 267 17.15 20.77 4.01
N SER A 268 16.14 21.65 3.96
CA SER A 268 16.28 23.09 4.23
C SER A 268 16.63 23.40 5.68
N GLN A 269 16.26 22.52 6.62
CA GLN A 269 16.61 22.64 8.04
C GLN A 269 17.99 22.06 8.36
N GLY A 270 18.76 21.64 7.35
CA GLY A 270 20.08 21.05 7.56
C GLY A 270 20.04 19.62 8.08
N LEU A 271 18.97 18.89 7.78
CA LEU A 271 18.82 17.48 8.08
C LEU A 271 18.96 16.65 6.79
N ILE A 272 19.44 15.43 6.90
CA ILE A 272 19.50 14.49 5.77
C ILE A 272 18.24 13.63 5.79
N PRO A 273 17.31 13.82 4.86
CA PRO A 273 16.12 12.95 4.75
C PRO A 273 16.53 11.58 4.18
N LEU A 274 16.05 10.50 4.79
CA LEU A 274 16.17 9.12 4.31
C LEU A 274 14.77 8.56 4.04
N PRO A 275 14.13 8.89 2.90
CA PRO A 275 12.73 8.55 2.64
C PRO A 275 12.61 7.13 2.09
N ILE A 276 12.17 6.21 2.96
CA ILE A 276 11.95 4.80 2.67
C ILE A 276 10.45 4.56 2.52
N PHE A 277 10.02 4.10 1.36
CA PHE A 277 8.64 3.68 1.16
C PHE A 277 8.50 2.16 1.32
N ILE A 278 7.33 1.75 1.83
CA ILE A 278 6.94 0.37 2.09
C ILE A 278 5.53 0.08 1.55
N ASN A 279 5.26 -1.16 1.18
CA ASN A 279 3.94 -1.57 0.66
C ASN A 279 2.90 -1.88 1.76
N GLY A 280 3.27 -1.75 3.03
CA GLY A 280 2.33 -1.87 4.13
C GLY A 280 2.65 -2.94 5.17
N VAL A 281 3.46 -3.96 4.84
CA VAL A 281 3.86 -5.02 5.80
C VAL A 281 5.36 -5.04 6.07
N GLU A 282 6.14 -4.25 5.36
CA GLU A 282 7.60 -4.19 5.46
C GLU A 282 8.12 -3.09 6.38
N GLY A 283 7.24 -2.39 7.13
CA GLY A 283 7.65 -1.29 8.02
C GLY A 283 8.73 -1.69 9.02
N HIS A 284 8.52 -2.83 9.67
CA HIS A 284 9.49 -3.39 10.61
C HIS A 284 10.81 -3.78 9.94
N VAL A 285 10.77 -4.25 8.69
CA VAL A 285 11.98 -4.59 7.93
C VAL A 285 12.81 -3.34 7.64
N ALA A 286 12.14 -2.24 7.23
CA ALA A 286 12.81 -0.96 6.99
C ALA A 286 13.54 -0.46 8.25
N VAL A 287 12.86 -0.47 9.41
CA VAL A 287 13.43 0.01 10.67
C VAL A 287 14.48 -0.97 11.23
N ARG A 288 14.18 -2.27 11.22
CA ARG A 288 15.05 -3.30 11.76
C ARG A 288 16.35 -3.45 10.97
N ASP A 289 16.24 -3.58 9.65
CA ASP A 289 17.32 -4.06 8.79
C ASP A 289 18.05 -2.95 8.04
N TRP A 290 17.37 -1.83 7.69
CA TRP A 290 17.95 -0.76 6.88
C TRP A 290 18.44 0.44 7.70
N MET A 291 18.02 0.54 8.95
CA MET A 291 18.42 1.63 9.85
C MET A 291 19.18 1.07 11.04
N THR A 292 20.20 1.79 11.48
CA THR A 292 20.90 1.57 12.74
C THR A 292 21.04 2.89 13.50
N THR A 293 21.50 2.83 14.75
CA THR A 293 21.70 4.01 15.59
C THR A 293 23.04 3.91 16.32
N THR A 294 23.50 5.02 16.90
CA THR A 294 24.70 5.00 17.76
C THR A 294 24.53 4.01 18.90
N TYR A 295 23.40 4.08 19.61
CA TYR A 295 23.08 3.17 20.71
C TYR A 295 23.12 1.70 20.27
N GLU A 296 22.47 1.35 19.17
CA GLU A 296 22.45 -0.02 18.66
C GLU A 296 23.85 -0.52 18.30
N GLN A 297 24.68 0.33 17.70
CA GLN A 297 26.05 -0.01 17.37
C GLN A 297 26.91 -0.27 18.61
N GLU A 298 26.76 0.56 19.64
CA GLU A 298 27.43 0.37 20.93
C GLU A 298 27.01 -0.94 21.61
N GLN A 299 25.71 -1.25 21.61
CA GLN A 299 25.19 -2.51 22.16
C GLN A 299 25.75 -3.72 21.39
N ARG A 300 25.87 -3.65 20.08
CA ARG A 300 26.49 -4.72 19.26
C ARG A 300 27.97 -4.91 19.59
N GLN A 301 28.72 -3.83 19.79
CA GLN A 301 30.14 -3.88 20.17
C GLN A 301 30.32 -4.50 21.57
N GLN A 302 29.38 -4.27 22.47
CA GLN A 302 29.37 -4.86 23.82
C GLN A 302 28.93 -6.33 23.82
N GLY A 303 28.60 -6.91 22.65
CA GLY A 303 28.22 -8.32 22.51
C GLY A 303 26.77 -8.63 22.94
N ASN A 304 25.89 -7.65 22.94
CA ASN A 304 24.48 -7.86 23.24
C ASN A 304 23.85 -8.78 22.17
N LYS A 305 23.45 -10.00 22.56
CA LYS A 305 22.87 -11.03 21.68
C LYS A 305 21.38 -10.82 21.39
N GLU A 306 20.72 -9.92 22.09
CA GLU A 306 19.30 -9.58 21.85
C GLU A 306 19.11 -8.60 20.69
N ILE A 307 20.22 -8.01 20.18
CA ILE A 307 20.18 -7.10 19.06
C ILE A 307 19.74 -7.83 17.79
N LEU A 308 18.76 -7.22 17.13
CA LEU A 308 18.08 -7.77 15.94
C LEU A 308 19.00 -7.78 14.70
N SER A 309 18.55 -8.50 13.67
CA SER A 309 19.27 -8.53 12.38
C SER A 309 19.42 -7.13 11.78
N LEU A 310 20.53 -6.90 11.10
CA LEU A 310 20.88 -5.67 10.43
C LEU A 310 21.55 -6.03 9.11
N LYS A 311 21.26 -5.30 8.04
CA LYS A 311 21.95 -5.47 6.78
C LYS A 311 23.28 -4.72 6.78
N ASP A 312 24.23 -5.16 5.96
CA ASP A 312 25.56 -4.55 5.84
C ASP A 312 25.50 -3.12 5.30
N ASP A 313 24.48 -2.82 4.48
CA ASP A 313 24.23 -1.49 3.90
C ASP A 313 23.29 -0.61 4.74
N ALA A 314 23.01 -1.01 5.99
CA ALA A 314 22.23 -0.20 6.91
C ALA A 314 22.92 1.13 7.23
N VAL A 315 22.12 2.19 7.34
CA VAL A 315 22.62 3.53 7.62
C VAL A 315 22.22 4.00 9.01
N LYS A 316 23.09 4.81 9.60
CA LYS A 316 22.83 5.42 10.89
C LYS A 316 21.77 6.52 10.74
N VAL A 317 20.76 6.48 11.62
CA VAL A 317 19.70 7.50 11.73
C VAL A 317 19.65 8.06 13.16
N ASP A 318 19.20 9.31 13.29
CA ASP A 318 19.12 10.02 14.56
C ASP A 318 17.67 10.18 15.04
N ALA A 319 16.69 10.05 14.15
CA ALA A 319 15.28 9.98 14.44
C ALA A 319 14.52 9.27 13.30
N ILE A 320 13.30 8.82 13.58
CA ILE A 320 12.40 8.23 12.58
C ILE A 320 11.08 9.01 12.60
N VAL A 321 10.63 9.41 11.41
CA VAL A 321 9.31 10.01 11.18
C VAL A 321 8.48 9.04 10.35
N SER A 322 7.39 8.55 10.89
CA SER A 322 6.49 7.60 10.23
C SER A 322 5.25 8.31 9.70
N THR A 323 5.00 8.21 8.41
CA THR A 323 3.77 8.73 7.78
C THR A 323 2.82 7.59 7.34
N ILE A 324 3.07 6.36 7.80
CA ILE A 324 2.34 5.18 7.29
C ILE A 324 0.94 4.99 7.89
N GLY A 325 0.64 5.57 9.04
CA GLY A 325 -0.70 5.55 9.65
C GLY A 325 -1.25 4.17 10.05
N PHE A 326 -0.37 3.15 10.22
CA PHE A 326 -0.72 1.80 10.70
C PHE A 326 0.43 1.20 11.49
N PRO A 327 0.22 0.06 12.22
CA PRO A 327 1.26 -0.55 13.04
C PRO A 327 2.53 -0.89 12.24
N LEU A 328 3.67 -0.72 12.87
CA LEU A 328 4.98 -1.01 12.28
C LEU A 328 5.12 -2.47 11.86
N VAL A 329 4.57 -3.39 12.65
CA VAL A 329 4.56 -4.83 12.38
C VAL A 329 3.15 -5.29 12.00
N GLY A 330 3.05 -5.97 10.86
CA GLY A 330 1.78 -6.43 10.30
C GLY A 330 1.06 -5.41 9.42
N GLY A 331 1.50 -4.17 9.38
CA GLY A 331 0.93 -3.12 8.53
C GLY A 331 -0.57 -2.94 8.74
N PRO A 332 -1.38 -2.72 7.68
CA PRO A 332 -2.83 -2.62 7.79
C PRO A 332 -3.50 -3.85 8.39
N ALA A 333 -2.92 -5.05 8.21
CA ALA A 333 -3.39 -6.29 8.82
C ALA A 333 -3.10 -6.38 10.33
N GLY A 334 -2.25 -5.51 10.88
CA GLY A 334 -1.97 -5.41 12.32
C GLY A 334 -3.19 -5.04 13.16
N SER A 335 -4.26 -4.53 12.54
CA SER A 335 -5.56 -4.36 13.18
C SER A 335 -6.27 -5.68 13.51
N MET A 336 -5.87 -6.78 12.85
CA MET A 336 -6.38 -8.13 13.09
C MET A 336 -5.51 -8.85 14.13
N GLU A 337 -6.11 -9.74 14.92
CA GLU A 337 -5.39 -10.49 15.96
C GLU A 337 -4.16 -11.25 15.40
N ALA A 338 -4.33 -11.88 14.24
CA ALA A 338 -3.26 -12.64 13.57
C ALA A 338 -2.11 -11.76 13.04
N GLY A 339 -2.35 -10.47 12.80
CA GLY A 339 -1.32 -9.51 12.33
C GLY A 339 -0.67 -8.70 13.47
N ARG A 340 -1.17 -8.84 14.70
CA ARG A 340 -0.76 -8.02 15.83
C ARG A 340 0.53 -8.56 16.48
N GLN A 341 1.62 -7.82 16.32
CA GLN A 341 2.96 -8.20 16.81
C GLN A 341 3.58 -7.06 17.63
N VAL A 342 2.84 -6.58 18.64
CA VAL A 342 3.21 -5.42 19.49
C VAL A 342 4.57 -5.60 20.14
N GLU A 343 4.85 -6.79 20.70
CA GLU A 343 6.12 -7.05 21.38
C GLU A 343 7.32 -7.06 20.43
N VAL A 344 7.10 -7.42 19.15
CA VAL A 344 8.14 -7.33 18.12
C VAL A 344 8.41 -5.86 17.77
N ALA A 345 7.36 -5.05 17.63
CA ALA A 345 7.49 -3.61 17.38
C ALA A 345 8.24 -2.91 18.51
N LYS A 346 7.82 -3.15 19.77
CA LYS A 346 8.50 -2.62 20.96
C LYS A 346 9.98 -2.98 20.99
N ARG A 347 10.32 -4.26 20.75
CA ARG A 347 11.71 -4.72 20.75
C ARG A 347 12.54 -4.02 19.67
N ILE A 348 11.98 -3.85 18.45
CA ILE A 348 12.66 -3.14 17.37
C ILE A 348 12.90 -1.68 17.74
N LEU A 349 11.87 -0.95 18.17
CA LEU A 349 11.98 0.46 18.51
C LEU A 349 12.88 0.71 19.73
N SER A 350 12.79 -0.14 20.76
CA SER A 350 13.68 -0.06 21.93
C SER A 350 15.15 -0.31 21.57
N ALA A 351 15.43 -1.22 20.62
CA ALA A 351 16.79 -1.46 20.15
C ALA A 351 17.37 -0.25 19.39
N LYS A 352 16.55 0.56 18.78
CA LYS A 352 16.98 1.81 18.10
C LYS A 352 17.25 2.93 19.11
N ASN A 353 16.45 3.05 20.17
CA ASN A 353 16.58 4.05 21.24
C ASN A 353 16.75 5.49 20.73
N ILE A 354 15.93 5.90 19.76
CA ILE A 354 15.86 7.23 19.18
C ILE A 354 14.40 7.68 19.07
N PRO A 355 14.12 8.98 18.89
CA PRO A 355 12.77 9.47 18.67
C PRO A 355 12.09 8.77 17.49
N TYR A 356 10.87 8.26 17.72
CA TYR A 356 9.97 7.73 16.71
C TYR A 356 8.70 8.59 16.72
N ILE A 357 8.50 9.37 15.65
CA ILE A 357 7.43 10.35 15.55
C ILE A 357 6.41 9.87 14.51
N VAL A 358 5.15 9.75 14.91
CA VAL A 358 4.06 9.48 13.98
C VAL A 358 3.54 10.79 13.42
N ALA A 359 3.72 11.00 12.12
CA ALA A 359 3.25 12.16 11.37
C ALA A 359 2.19 11.71 10.36
N ALA A 360 0.93 11.82 10.75
CA ALA A 360 -0.19 11.26 10.00
C ALA A 360 -0.64 12.20 8.87
N PRO A 361 -0.57 11.80 7.58
CA PRO A 361 -1.06 12.62 6.49
C PRO A 361 -2.60 12.64 6.48
N LEU A 362 -3.18 13.85 6.43
CA LEU A 362 -4.62 14.07 6.37
C LEU A 362 -5.14 13.91 4.92
N LEU A 363 -5.26 12.66 4.44
CA LEU A 363 -5.65 12.36 3.06
C LEU A 363 -7.14 12.02 2.89
N ILE A 364 -7.83 11.71 4.00
CA ILE A 364 -9.26 11.39 4.02
C ILE A 364 -10.08 12.64 4.27
N GLN A 365 -9.55 13.54 5.09
CA GLN A 365 -10.21 14.75 5.56
C GLN A 365 -9.30 15.94 5.27
N ASP A 366 -9.87 17.01 4.71
CA ASP A 366 -9.11 18.25 4.52
C ASP A 366 -8.85 18.98 5.86
N ILE A 367 -7.83 19.83 5.87
CA ILE A 367 -7.40 20.53 7.08
C ILE A 367 -8.48 21.47 7.66
N HIS A 368 -9.36 22.02 6.81
CA HIS A 368 -10.43 22.90 7.29
C HIS A 368 -11.52 22.11 8.01
N SER A 369 -11.86 20.93 7.49
CA SER A 369 -12.80 20.02 8.15
C SER A 369 -12.22 19.51 9.46
N TRP A 370 -10.93 19.15 9.48
CA TRP A 370 -10.24 18.73 10.70
C TRP A 370 -10.22 19.85 11.75
N THR A 371 -9.91 21.09 11.36
CA THR A 371 -9.87 22.25 12.28
C THR A 371 -11.25 22.52 12.92
N ARG A 372 -12.34 22.28 12.19
CA ARG A 372 -13.69 22.58 12.67
C ARG A 372 -14.30 21.49 13.54
N GLN A 373 -14.04 20.22 13.23
CA GLN A 373 -14.77 19.09 13.83
C GLN A 373 -13.86 17.97 14.38
N GLY A 374 -12.54 18.20 14.34
CA GLY A 374 -11.58 17.16 14.73
C GLY A 374 -11.47 16.04 13.68
N ILE A 375 -10.91 14.92 14.08
CA ILE A 375 -10.70 13.76 13.23
C ILE A 375 -11.96 12.89 13.20
N GLY A 376 -12.42 12.50 12.01
CA GLY A 376 -13.56 11.62 11.83
C GLY A 376 -13.29 10.16 12.30
N GLY A 377 -14.35 9.39 12.60
CA GLY A 377 -14.27 8.11 13.28
C GLY A 377 -13.30 7.10 12.66
N LEU A 378 -13.42 6.78 11.37
CA LEU A 378 -12.51 5.84 10.70
C LEU A 378 -11.08 6.36 10.67
N GLN A 379 -10.89 7.65 10.42
CA GLN A 379 -9.58 8.28 10.38
C GLN A 379 -8.91 8.28 11.75
N SER A 380 -9.66 8.44 12.85
CA SER A 380 -9.10 8.34 14.20
C SER A 380 -8.60 6.92 14.51
N VAL A 381 -9.30 5.89 14.05
CA VAL A 381 -8.81 4.51 14.20
C VAL A 381 -7.47 4.33 13.49
N VAL A 382 -7.36 4.76 12.25
CA VAL A 382 -6.16 4.53 11.42
C VAL A 382 -4.98 5.39 11.89
N LEU A 383 -5.21 6.67 12.20
CA LEU A 383 -4.13 7.61 12.48
C LEU A 383 -3.72 7.67 13.96
N TYR A 384 -4.56 7.17 14.87
CA TYR A 384 -4.28 7.17 16.31
C TYR A 384 -4.31 5.76 16.90
N SER A 385 -5.44 5.07 16.83
CA SER A 385 -5.57 3.78 17.53
C SER A 385 -4.63 2.70 16.99
N LEU A 386 -4.38 2.65 15.67
CA LEU A 386 -3.43 1.69 15.13
C LEU A 386 -1.96 2.00 15.48
N PRO A 387 -1.47 3.25 15.38
CA PRO A 387 -0.13 3.60 15.89
C PRO A 387 0.06 3.42 17.40
N GLU A 388 -1.01 3.58 18.20
CA GLU A 388 -0.95 3.29 19.65
C GLU A 388 -0.57 1.84 19.96
N LEU A 389 -0.85 0.89 19.06
CA LEU A 389 -0.41 -0.50 19.22
C LEU A 389 1.13 -0.63 19.26
N ASP A 390 1.85 0.27 18.61
CA ASP A 390 3.31 0.35 18.65
C ASP A 390 3.83 1.20 19.82
N GLY A 391 2.93 1.71 20.67
CA GLY A 391 3.25 2.57 21.81
C GLY A 391 3.33 4.06 21.45
N ALA A 392 2.76 4.51 20.35
CA ALA A 392 2.65 5.93 20.04
C ALA A 392 1.75 6.63 21.10
N ILE A 393 2.26 7.73 21.67
CA ILE A 393 1.54 8.50 22.68
C ILE A 393 0.76 9.64 22.04
N ASP A 394 1.33 10.20 20.97
CA ASP A 394 0.76 11.35 20.26
C ASP A 394 1.07 11.25 18.75
N THR A 395 0.17 11.77 17.94
CA THR A 395 0.30 11.78 16.48
C THR A 395 0.25 13.22 15.98
N VAL A 396 1.24 13.60 15.18
CA VAL A 396 1.33 14.93 14.58
C VAL A 396 0.57 14.93 13.25
N PRO A 397 -0.46 15.76 13.05
CA PRO A 397 -1.10 15.91 11.76
C PRO A 397 -0.13 16.53 10.74
N LEU A 398 -0.01 15.89 9.57
CA LEU A 398 0.86 16.33 8.49
C LEU A 398 0.01 16.71 7.28
N GLY A 399 -0.17 18.02 7.05
CA GLY A 399 -0.77 18.57 5.85
C GLY A 399 -2.06 17.91 5.37
N GLY A 400 -2.74 18.46 4.38
CA GLY A 400 -3.98 17.91 3.82
C GLY A 400 -4.41 18.69 2.58
#